data_c38710c05e2c4f30cc8c34b2e29b1802
#
_entry.id   c38710c05e2c4f30cc8c34b2e29b1802
#
_cell.length_a   1.000
_cell.length_b   1.000
_cell.length_c   1.000
_cell.angle_alpha   90.00
_cell.angle_beta   90.00
_cell.angle_gamma   90.00
#
_symmetry.space_group_name_H-M   'P 1'
#
loop_
_entity.id
_entity.type
_entity.pdbx_description
1 polymer ?
#
loop_
_entity_poly.entity_id
_entity_poly.type
_entity_poly.pdbx_seq_one_letter_code
_entity_poly.pdbx_strand_id
1 'polypeptide(L)'
;MKSFPDEAEITVRAGNGGPGCVSFLRARFRAVGRPDGGSGGKGGDVILETSLTQRDLAHFRRRRVFQAEKGRRGQSQDRHGKNGPPLIIPVPLGTRVFDANGRLLQDLLSPGQRLVVGKGGRGGKGNAHFVSSRMRSPRFAQPGEPGQERRIHLELQILADVGLVGAPNAGKTSLLKALTASRARVGAFPFTTLTPQLGVLVLAPPEGDDHDFLLQEPLILAEIPGLIPGAHLGKGLGHRFLRHLQRTRLLVQVIDLSEVDPARPLAPLQDLEKEFQAFDPNLLDKPRLIALNKIDLLSPEFPRQQVLQAYADTGRQCLMVSAKAGLGLEALNRAIWEEFSRFGHDDGATAIPE
;
A
#
# COMPACT_ATOMS: atom_id res chain seq x y z
N MET A 1 25.07 3.03 -2.75
CA MET A 1 24.00 2.05 -2.52
C MET A 1 22.85 2.37 -3.48
N LYS A 2 22.49 1.46 -4.38
CA LYS A 2 21.32 1.63 -5.25
C LYS A 2 20.07 1.41 -4.40
N SER A 3 19.41 2.50 -4.02
CA SER A 3 18.11 2.45 -3.33
C SER A 3 17.07 1.84 -4.26
N PHE A 4 16.30 0.87 -3.77
CA PHE A 4 15.22 0.24 -4.54
C PHE A 4 14.02 1.20 -4.67
N PRO A 5 13.21 1.12 -5.74
CA PRO A 5 12.04 1.98 -5.93
C PRO A 5 10.97 1.81 -4.85
N ASP A 6 11.06 0.74 -4.07
CA ASP A 6 10.10 0.37 -3.04
C ASP A 6 10.47 0.89 -1.65
N GLU A 7 11.61 1.58 -1.52
CA GLU A 7 12.07 2.21 -0.29
C GLU A 7 12.45 3.66 -0.54
N ALA A 8 12.07 4.54 0.37
CA ALA A 8 12.46 5.94 0.33
C ALA A 8 12.69 6.48 1.74
N GLU A 9 13.72 7.32 1.88
CA GLU A 9 13.95 8.08 3.10
C GLU A 9 13.65 9.55 2.83
N ILE A 10 12.79 10.15 3.66
CA ILE A 10 12.38 11.55 3.55
C ILE A 10 12.56 12.27 4.88
N THR A 11 12.84 13.57 4.80
CA THR A 11 12.82 14.47 5.94
C THR A 11 11.58 15.34 5.86
N VAL A 12 10.74 15.27 6.88
CA VAL A 12 9.54 16.09 6.99
C VAL A 12 9.76 17.19 7.99
N ARG A 13 9.42 18.43 7.62
CA ARG A 13 9.49 19.61 8.46
C ARG A 13 8.11 20.24 8.54
N ALA A 14 7.49 20.16 9.71
CA ALA A 14 6.24 20.85 9.94
C ALA A 14 6.46 22.37 10.05
N GLY A 15 5.43 23.14 9.80
CA GLY A 15 5.50 24.59 9.85
C GLY A 15 5.73 25.10 11.27
N ASN A 16 6.54 26.13 11.43
CA ASN A 16 6.68 26.84 12.70
C ASN A 16 5.41 27.64 13.00
N GLY A 17 5.06 27.79 14.26
CA GLY A 17 4.04 28.72 14.70
C GLY A 17 4.41 30.17 14.38
N GLY A 18 3.42 30.99 14.06
CA GLY A 18 3.60 32.43 13.89
C GLY A 18 3.85 33.12 15.24
N PRO A 19 4.64 34.19 15.32
CA PRO A 19 4.81 34.95 16.55
C PRO A 19 3.54 35.73 16.91
N GLY A 20 3.30 35.94 18.20
CA GLY A 20 2.28 36.87 18.68
C GLY A 20 2.59 38.33 18.32
N CYS A 21 1.59 39.16 18.41
CA CYS A 21 1.69 40.57 18.13
C CYS A 21 1.79 41.38 19.42
N VAL A 22 2.61 42.45 19.39
CA VAL A 22 2.56 43.50 20.39
C VAL A 22 1.87 44.70 19.75
N SER A 23 0.68 45.02 20.24
CA SER A 23 -0.12 46.15 19.74
C SER A 23 -0.95 46.74 20.87
N PHE A 24 -1.29 48.01 20.70
CA PHE A 24 -2.07 48.79 21.68
C PHE A 24 -3.15 49.59 20.95
N LEU A 25 -4.40 49.38 21.32
CA LEU A 25 -5.52 50.15 20.84
C LEU A 25 -5.42 51.59 21.40
N ARG A 26 -5.18 52.56 20.53
CA ARG A 26 -5.15 53.97 20.93
C ARG A 26 -6.58 54.44 21.19
N ALA A 27 -6.88 54.81 22.43
CA ALA A 27 -8.13 55.44 22.79
C ALA A 27 -7.90 56.93 22.98
N ARG A 28 -8.86 57.75 22.57
CA ARG A 28 -8.85 59.20 22.82
C ARG A 28 -8.73 59.44 24.34
N PHE A 29 -7.81 60.29 24.75
CA PHE A 29 -7.55 60.63 26.16
C PHE A 29 -6.87 59.59 27.07
N ARG A 30 -6.24 58.52 26.49
CA ARG A 30 -5.42 57.60 27.29
C ARG A 30 -3.96 57.62 26.78
N ALA A 31 -3.02 57.90 27.69
CA ALA A 31 -1.59 57.95 27.39
C ALA A 31 -1.03 56.57 26.96
N VAL A 32 -1.57 55.50 27.53
CA VAL A 32 -1.23 54.11 27.17
C VAL A 32 -2.52 53.39 26.76
N GLY A 33 -2.54 52.92 25.51
CA GLY A 33 -3.66 52.19 24.97
C GLY A 33 -3.82 50.82 25.64
N ARG A 34 -4.99 50.19 25.47
CA ARG A 34 -5.22 48.80 25.90
C ARG A 34 -4.42 47.85 25.00
N PRO A 35 -3.67 46.87 25.55
CA PRO A 35 -3.06 45.81 24.75
C PRO A 35 -4.12 45.04 23.93
N ASP A 36 -3.91 44.96 22.62
CA ASP A 36 -4.82 44.35 21.66
C ASP A 36 -4.09 43.49 20.62
N GLY A 37 -2.89 43.03 20.94
CA GLY A 37 -2.13 42.16 20.03
C GLY A 37 -2.65 40.74 20.08
N GLY A 38 -3.05 40.22 18.90
CA GLY A 38 -3.53 38.87 18.72
C GLY A 38 -2.40 37.83 18.70
N SER A 39 -2.77 36.56 18.87
CA SER A 39 -1.83 35.45 18.81
C SER A 39 -1.45 35.07 17.37
N GLY A 40 -0.27 34.50 17.19
CA GLY A 40 0.14 33.91 15.91
C GLY A 40 -0.67 32.68 15.56
N GLY A 41 -0.70 32.33 14.28
CA GLY A 41 -1.33 31.11 13.77
C GLY A 41 -0.46 29.88 14.04
N LYS A 42 -1.09 28.69 14.11
CA LYS A 42 -0.40 27.40 14.15
C LYS A 42 0.35 27.17 12.82
N GLY A 43 1.52 26.53 12.85
CA GLY A 43 2.18 26.02 11.65
C GLY A 43 1.42 24.84 11.04
N GLY A 44 1.60 24.59 9.74
CA GLY A 44 0.99 23.47 9.03
C GLY A 44 1.56 22.14 9.50
N ASP A 45 0.71 21.15 9.61
CA ASP A 45 1.10 19.76 9.86
C ASP A 45 1.62 19.13 8.56
N VAL A 46 2.44 18.06 8.63
CA VAL A 46 2.80 17.22 7.49
C VAL A 46 2.05 15.91 7.62
N ILE A 47 1.31 15.54 6.57
CA ILE A 47 0.40 14.40 6.54
C ILE A 47 0.77 13.53 5.34
N LEU A 48 0.98 12.24 5.56
CA LEU A 48 0.98 11.25 4.50
C LEU A 48 -0.46 10.82 4.22
N GLU A 49 -0.83 10.73 2.96
CA GLU A 49 -2.17 10.29 2.55
C GLU A 49 -2.06 9.25 1.43
N THR A 50 -2.74 8.12 1.58
CA THR A 50 -2.75 7.10 0.53
C THR A 50 -3.53 7.57 -0.69
N SER A 51 -2.95 7.34 -1.87
CA SER A 51 -3.54 7.71 -3.14
C SER A 51 -3.44 6.55 -4.14
N LEU A 52 -4.56 6.24 -4.79
CA LEU A 52 -4.62 5.24 -5.86
C LEU A 52 -3.89 5.70 -7.14
N THR A 53 -3.61 7.00 -7.26
CA THR A 53 -2.86 7.55 -8.40
C THR A 53 -1.35 7.38 -8.26
N GLN A 54 -0.86 7.22 -7.04
CA GLN A 54 0.55 6.95 -6.76
C GLN A 54 0.81 5.45 -6.80
N ARG A 55 1.81 5.02 -7.58
CA ARG A 55 2.12 3.60 -7.79
C ARG A 55 3.45 3.16 -7.19
N ASP A 56 4.35 4.11 -6.96
CA ASP A 56 5.69 3.86 -6.45
C ASP A 56 6.20 5.01 -5.57
N LEU A 57 7.35 4.79 -4.95
CA LEU A 57 8.04 5.81 -4.15
C LEU A 57 9.14 6.55 -4.94
N ALA A 58 9.19 6.43 -6.28
CA ALA A 58 10.26 6.97 -7.10
C ALA A 58 10.36 8.50 -7.04
N HIS A 59 9.23 9.19 -6.85
CA HIS A 59 9.22 10.65 -6.74
C HIS A 59 9.96 11.16 -5.49
N PHE A 60 10.03 10.37 -4.41
CA PHE A 60 10.77 10.72 -3.19
C PHE A 60 12.29 10.67 -3.37
N ARG A 61 12.79 10.07 -4.44
CA ARG A 61 14.23 10.10 -4.79
C ARG A 61 14.69 11.47 -5.25
N ARG A 62 13.81 12.18 -5.94
CA ARG A 62 14.09 13.53 -6.48
C ARG A 62 13.89 14.59 -5.40
N ARG A 63 12.90 14.43 -4.56
CA ARG A 63 12.59 15.36 -3.47
C ARG A 63 12.57 14.60 -2.15
N ARG A 64 13.56 14.88 -1.31
CA ARG A 64 13.71 14.20 0.01
C ARG A 64 13.27 15.06 1.19
N VAL A 65 13.10 16.36 0.99
CA VAL A 65 12.71 17.30 2.06
C VAL A 65 11.35 17.87 1.74
N PHE A 66 10.42 17.71 2.67
CA PHE A 66 9.06 18.20 2.58
C PHE A 66 8.79 19.13 3.75
N GLN A 67 8.43 20.39 3.46
CA GLN A 67 8.24 21.42 4.46
C GLN A 67 6.85 22.03 4.33
N ALA A 68 6.07 22.02 5.44
CA ALA A 68 4.80 22.72 5.54
C ALA A 68 4.98 24.22 5.82
N GLU A 69 3.95 24.97 5.51
CA GLU A 69 3.97 26.43 5.70
C GLU A 69 3.92 26.81 7.19
N LYS A 70 4.61 27.91 7.53
CA LYS A 70 4.55 28.50 8.86
C LYS A 70 3.24 29.22 9.10
N GLY A 71 2.80 29.30 10.36
CA GLY A 71 1.71 30.15 10.79
C GLY A 71 2.07 31.64 10.61
N ARG A 72 1.07 32.46 10.31
CA ARG A 72 1.26 33.89 10.17
C ARG A 72 1.30 34.58 11.54
N ARG A 73 1.97 35.71 11.60
CA ARG A 73 2.04 36.57 12.79
C ARG A 73 0.65 37.05 13.19
N GLY A 74 0.38 37.17 14.50
CA GLY A 74 -0.77 37.85 15.04
C GLY A 74 -0.81 39.33 14.60
N GLN A 75 -1.97 39.93 14.62
CA GLN A 75 -2.20 41.31 14.20
C GLN A 75 -2.80 42.16 15.35
N SER A 76 -2.91 43.44 15.14
CA SER A 76 -3.63 44.34 16.03
C SER A 76 -5.12 44.05 16.08
N GLN A 77 -5.84 44.61 17.06
CA GLN A 77 -7.29 44.43 17.24
C GLN A 77 -7.68 42.97 17.55
N ASP A 78 -6.87 42.32 18.39
CA ASP A 78 -7.06 40.92 18.83
C ASP A 78 -7.13 39.88 17.68
N ARG A 79 -6.72 40.27 16.43
CA ARG A 79 -6.78 39.41 15.27
C ARG A 79 -5.67 38.37 15.31
N HIS A 80 -6.06 37.09 15.27
CA HIS A 80 -5.14 35.95 15.21
C HIS A 80 -4.50 35.85 13.81
N GLY A 81 -3.25 35.41 13.78
CA GLY A 81 -2.57 35.04 12.54
C GLY A 81 -3.23 33.82 11.90
N LYS A 82 -3.26 33.78 10.57
CA LYS A 82 -3.75 32.57 9.86
C LYS A 82 -2.85 31.38 10.14
N ASN A 83 -3.47 30.20 10.32
CA ASN A 83 -2.74 28.95 10.41
C ASN A 83 -2.08 28.61 9.06
N GLY A 84 -0.92 27.99 9.10
CA GLY A 84 -0.31 27.39 7.91
C GLY A 84 -1.16 26.20 7.46
N PRO A 85 -1.42 26.05 6.14
CA PRO A 85 -2.12 24.89 5.62
C PRO A 85 -1.30 23.61 5.88
N PRO A 86 -1.94 22.46 6.08
CA PRO A 86 -1.23 21.20 6.15
C PRO A 86 -0.60 20.87 4.79
N LEU A 87 0.57 20.24 4.82
CA LEU A 87 1.19 19.66 3.63
C LEU A 87 0.76 18.20 3.53
N ILE A 88 -0.02 17.89 2.51
CA ILE A 88 -0.41 16.52 2.21
C ILE A 88 0.57 15.95 1.20
N ILE A 89 1.18 14.81 1.54
CA ILE A 89 2.13 14.08 0.70
C ILE A 89 1.45 12.78 0.28
N PRO A 90 1.13 12.62 -1.00
CA PRO A 90 0.52 11.39 -1.48
C PRO A 90 1.54 10.25 -1.49
N VAL A 91 1.13 9.08 -0.96
CA VAL A 91 1.89 7.84 -0.95
C VAL A 91 1.05 6.71 -1.56
N PRO A 92 1.68 5.68 -2.15
CA PRO A 92 0.97 4.50 -2.63
C PRO A 92 0.23 3.78 -1.51
N LEU A 93 -0.84 3.08 -1.89
CA LEU A 93 -1.48 2.10 -1.01
C LEU A 93 -0.46 1.00 -0.65
N GLY A 94 -0.49 0.53 0.60
CA GLY A 94 0.48 -0.47 1.08
C GLY A 94 1.82 0.12 1.52
N THR A 95 1.91 1.43 1.73
CA THR A 95 3.12 2.07 2.26
C THR A 95 3.22 1.88 3.77
N ARG A 96 4.28 1.22 4.22
CA ARG A 96 4.67 1.15 5.64
C ARG A 96 5.53 2.36 5.98
N VAL A 97 5.21 2.95 7.10
CA VAL A 97 5.88 4.17 7.58
C VAL A 97 6.64 3.87 8.85
N PHE A 98 7.96 4.11 8.83
CA PHE A 98 8.84 3.89 9.98
C PHE A 98 9.46 5.21 10.43
N ASP A 99 9.78 5.29 11.72
CA ASP A 99 10.59 6.38 12.24
C ASP A 99 12.09 6.18 11.95
N ALA A 100 12.93 7.15 12.35
CA ALA A 100 14.37 7.11 12.16
C ALA A 100 15.06 5.92 12.87
N ASN A 101 14.42 5.31 13.86
CA ASN A 101 14.93 4.18 14.64
C ASN A 101 14.47 2.82 14.07
N GLY A 102 13.73 2.83 12.95
CA GLY A 102 13.19 1.62 12.34
C GLY A 102 11.93 1.09 13.01
N ARG A 103 11.29 1.84 13.93
CA ARG A 103 10.02 1.46 14.53
C ARG A 103 8.89 1.76 13.57
N LEU A 104 8.02 0.78 13.31
CA LEU A 104 6.81 0.96 12.52
C LEU A 104 5.87 1.96 13.21
N LEU A 105 5.54 3.04 12.51
CA LEU A 105 4.55 4.03 12.94
C LEU A 105 3.15 3.61 12.52
N GLN A 106 3.00 3.24 11.25
CA GLN A 106 1.72 2.78 10.71
C GLN A 106 1.91 2.06 9.36
N ASP A 107 0.98 1.17 9.06
CA ASP A 107 0.79 0.54 7.77
C ASP A 107 -0.43 1.19 7.09
N LEU A 108 -0.24 1.74 5.89
CA LEU A 108 -1.27 2.51 5.18
C LEU A 108 -1.93 1.62 4.13
N LEU A 109 -3.00 0.93 4.52
CA LEU A 109 -3.64 -0.14 3.76
C LEU A 109 -4.93 0.27 3.05
N SER A 110 -5.57 1.37 3.47
CA SER A 110 -6.86 1.81 2.93
C SER A 110 -6.74 3.07 2.10
N PRO A 111 -7.52 3.23 1.02
CA PRO A 111 -7.53 4.46 0.22
C PRO A 111 -7.92 5.68 1.06
N GLY A 112 -7.23 6.81 0.87
CA GLY A 112 -7.51 8.05 1.63
C GLY A 112 -7.08 8.01 3.10
N GLN A 113 -6.42 6.95 3.56
CA GLN A 113 -5.92 6.84 4.92
C GLN A 113 -4.83 7.89 5.17
N ARG A 114 -4.89 8.54 6.34
CA ARG A 114 -4.01 9.66 6.71
C ARG A 114 -3.17 9.36 7.94
N LEU A 115 -1.90 9.76 7.89
CA LEU A 115 -0.97 9.71 9.01
C LEU A 115 -0.28 11.07 9.19
N VAL A 116 -0.43 11.67 10.37
CA VAL A 116 0.32 12.89 10.71
C VAL A 116 1.75 12.51 11.12
N VAL A 117 2.72 12.80 10.25
CA VAL A 117 4.15 12.49 10.48
C VAL A 117 4.93 13.66 11.07
N GLY A 118 4.37 14.88 11.02
CA GLY A 118 4.96 16.05 11.66
C GLY A 118 3.90 17.05 12.12
N LYS A 119 3.90 17.41 13.40
CA LYS A 119 2.97 18.38 13.97
C LYS A 119 3.54 19.78 13.87
N GLY A 120 2.74 20.73 13.36
CA GLY A 120 3.08 22.15 13.30
C GLY A 120 3.19 22.77 14.69
N GLY A 121 4.10 23.74 14.81
CA GLY A 121 4.31 24.48 16.05
C GLY A 121 3.09 25.35 16.42
N ARG A 122 2.87 25.54 17.69
CA ARG A 122 1.80 26.41 18.18
C ARG A 122 2.16 27.88 17.92
N GLY A 123 1.15 28.70 17.61
CA GLY A 123 1.30 30.14 17.53
C GLY A 123 1.61 30.78 18.88
N GLY A 124 2.51 31.77 18.87
CA GLY A 124 2.85 32.52 20.07
C GLY A 124 1.70 33.42 20.52
N LYS A 125 1.55 33.59 21.84
CA LYS A 125 0.52 34.48 22.43
C LYS A 125 0.86 35.92 22.18
N GLY A 126 -0.12 36.73 21.80
CA GLY A 126 -0.01 38.20 21.70
C GLY A 126 -0.02 38.88 23.08
N ASN A 127 0.35 40.17 23.13
CA ASN A 127 0.45 40.87 24.39
C ASN A 127 -0.89 41.00 25.13
N ALA A 128 -2.04 40.93 24.45
CA ALA A 128 -3.35 40.94 25.06
C ALA A 128 -3.54 39.79 26.07
N HIS A 129 -2.93 38.61 25.81
CA HIS A 129 -3.00 37.42 26.69
C HIS A 129 -2.22 37.58 28.01
N PHE A 130 -1.29 38.50 28.11
CA PHE A 130 -0.43 38.70 29.29
C PHE A 130 -0.90 39.82 30.20
N VAL A 131 -2.08 40.39 29.94
CA VAL A 131 -2.68 41.41 30.81
C VAL A 131 -3.08 40.78 32.10
N SER A 132 -2.63 41.35 33.19
CA SER A 132 -2.98 40.95 34.56
C SER A 132 -3.12 42.16 35.48
N SER A 133 -3.60 41.99 36.73
CA SER A 133 -3.67 43.06 37.73
C SER A 133 -2.31 43.70 37.99
N ARG A 134 -1.23 42.93 37.92
CA ARG A 134 0.15 43.40 38.14
C ARG A 134 0.79 43.98 36.85
N MET A 135 0.35 43.53 35.65
CA MET A 135 0.89 43.94 34.38
C MET A 135 -0.23 44.39 33.42
N ARG A 136 -0.62 45.64 33.50
CA ARG A 136 -1.73 46.19 32.72
C ARG A 136 -1.39 46.50 31.25
N SER A 137 -0.11 46.66 30.93
CA SER A 137 0.36 47.06 29.57
C SER A 137 1.60 46.27 29.16
N PRO A 138 1.51 44.92 28.95
CA PRO A 138 2.64 44.09 28.54
C PRO A 138 3.14 44.55 27.16
N ARG A 139 4.46 44.76 27.04
CA ARG A 139 5.15 45.16 25.80
C ARG A 139 5.90 44.02 25.14
N PHE A 140 5.53 42.79 25.41
CA PHE A 140 6.10 41.60 24.83
C PHE A 140 5.00 40.67 24.31
N ALA A 141 5.37 39.81 23.37
CA ALA A 141 4.57 38.73 22.87
C ALA A 141 5.44 37.47 22.78
N GLN A 142 4.83 36.31 22.77
CA GLN A 142 5.53 35.04 22.72
C GLN A 142 5.91 34.72 21.27
N PRO A 143 7.13 34.21 21.01
CA PRO A 143 7.46 33.64 19.70
C PRO A 143 6.60 32.41 19.46
N GLY A 144 6.41 32.05 18.19
CA GLY A 144 5.79 30.77 17.83
C GLY A 144 6.72 29.62 18.16
N GLU A 145 6.15 28.47 18.49
CA GLU A 145 6.89 27.24 18.72
C GLU A 145 7.44 26.69 17.39
N PRO A 146 8.59 26.01 17.40
CA PRO A 146 9.09 25.33 16.21
C PRO A 146 8.17 24.16 15.85
N GLY A 147 7.99 23.89 14.56
CA GLY A 147 7.37 22.69 14.04
C GLY A 147 8.27 21.48 14.23
N GLN A 148 7.69 20.30 14.25
CA GLN A 148 8.43 19.05 14.37
C GLN A 148 9.23 18.78 13.10
N GLU A 149 10.47 18.33 13.25
CA GLU A 149 11.28 17.78 12.17
C GLU A 149 11.52 16.29 12.45
N ARG A 150 11.27 15.43 11.45
CA ARG A 150 11.47 13.99 11.56
C ARG A 150 12.04 13.42 10.28
N ARG A 151 12.88 12.39 10.42
CA ARG A 151 13.25 11.49 9.33
C ARG A 151 12.29 10.32 9.34
N ILE A 152 11.74 10.02 8.17
CA ILE A 152 10.75 8.97 7.96
C ILE A 152 11.32 8.02 6.90
N HIS A 153 11.28 6.75 7.19
CA HIS A 153 11.56 5.71 6.21
C HIS A 153 10.24 5.13 5.71
N LEU A 154 10.07 5.11 4.39
CA LEU A 154 8.92 4.57 3.69
C LEU A 154 9.33 3.27 3.00
N GLU A 155 8.53 2.24 3.17
CA GLU A 155 8.68 0.95 2.50
C GLU A 155 7.35 0.63 1.82
N LEU A 156 7.36 0.54 0.49
CA LEU A 156 6.19 0.10 -0.26
C LEU A 156 6.14 -1.42 -0.24
N GLN A 157 5.09 -1.96 0.33
CA GLN A 157 4.79 -3.38 0.21
C GLN A 157 3.67 -3.54 -0.82
N ILE A 158 3.96 -4.33 -1.85
CA ILE A 158 2.96 -4.63 -2.86
C ILE A 158 1.85 -5.44 -2.18
N LEU A 159 0.68 -4.84 -2.08
CA LEU A 159 -0.53 -5.51 -1.66
C LEU A 159 -1.12 -6.17 -2.90
N ALA A 160 -1.07 -7.48 -2.96
CA ALA A 160 -1.83 -8.25 -3.91
C ALA A 160 -2.80 -9.15 -3.13
N ASP A 161 -4.03 -9.19 -3.59
CA ASP A 161 -5.05 -10.07 -3.01
C ASP A 161 -4.79 -11.51 -3.41
N VAL A 162 -4.35 -11.71 -4.66
CA VAL A 162 -4.10 -13.01 -5.27
C VAL A 162 -2.67 -13.08 -5.81
N GLY A 163 -1.91 -14.09 -5.42
CA GLY A 163 -0.57 -14.37 -5.91
C GLY A 163 -0.56 -15.49 -6.95
N LEU A 164 -0.05 -15.22 -8.17
CA LEU A 164 0.22 -16.25 -9.16
C LEU A 164 1.62 -16.84 -8.93
N VAL A 165 1.69 -18.10 -8.58
CA VAL A 165 2.92 -18.83 -8.23
C VAL A 165 3.10 -20.06 -9.12
N GLY A 166 4.33 -20.50 -9.32
CA GLY A 166 4.62 -21.69 -10.14
C GLY A 166 6.02 -21.63 -10.74
N ALA A 167 6.41 -22.70 -11.40
CA ALA A 167 7.72 -22.85 -12.04
C ALA A 167 8.00 -21.74 -13.07
N PRO A 168 9.28 -21.46 -13.40
CA PRO A 168 9.62 -20.63 -14.55
C PRO A 168 8.90 -21.18 -15.80
N ASN A 169 8.48 -20.28 -16.69
CA ASN A 169 7.76 -20.60 -17.95
C ASN A 169 6.40 -21.31 -17.82
N ALA A 170 5.84 -21.51 -16.62
CA ALA A 170 4.50 -22.06 -16.45
C ALA A 170 3.38 -21.19 -17.06
N GLY A 171 3.72 -19.98 -17.53
CA GLY A 171 2.78 -19.07 -18.17
C GLY A 171 2.09 -18.09 -17.23
N LYS A 172 2.64 -17.83 -16.04
CA LYS A 172 2.10 -16.88 -15.05
C LYS A 172 1.86 -15.49 -15.63
N THR A 173 2.85 -14.93 -16.33
CA THR A 173 2.75 -13.62 -17.00
C THR A 173 1.65 -13.60 -18.06
N SER A 174 1.55 -14.67 -18.84
CA SER A 174 0.51 -14.80 -19.89
C SER A 174 -0.87 -14.90 -19.24
N LEU A 175 -0.98 -15.67 -18.16
CA LEU A 175 -2.22 -15.85 -17.43
C LEU A 175 -2.67 -14.54 -16.76
N LEU A 176 -1.74 -13.80 -16.13
CA LEU A 176 -2.01 -12.48 -15.57
C LEU A 176 -2.58 -11.55 -16.64
N LYS A 177 -1.90 -11.46 -17.80
CA LYS A 177 -2.36 -10.61 -18.92
C LYS A 177 -3.73 -11.04 -19.43
N ALA A 178 -3.97 -12.33 -19.59
CA ALA A 178 -5.23 -12.86 -20.10
C ALA A 178 -6.41 -12.63 -19.16
N LEU A 179 -6.22 -12.81 -17.85
CA LEU A 179 -7.24 -12.56 -16.83
C LEU A 179 -7.56 -11.06 -16.67
N THR A 180 -6.59 -10.20 -16.95
CA THR A 180 -6.72 -8.76 -16.72
C THR A 180 -6.93 -7.95 -18.01
N ALA A 181 -6.95 -8.58 -19.19
CA ALA A 181 -6.94 -7.92 -20.52
C ALA A 181 -8.18 -7.08 -20.86
N SER A 182 -9.33 -7.30 -20.21
CA SER A 182 -10.55 -6.59 -20.60
C SER A 182 -10.66 -5.15 -20.09
N ARG A 183 -9.91 -4.75 -19.03
CA ARG A 183 -9.88 -3.37 -18.48
C ARG A 183 -8.61 -3.01 -17.71
N ALA A 184 -7.55 -3.80 -17.77
CA ALA A 184 -6.40 -3.60 -16.90
C ALA A 184 -5.30 -2.75 -17.53
N ARG A 185 -4.84 -1.77 -16.78
CA ARG A 185 -3.53 -1.19 -16.96
C ARG A 185 -2.51 -2.11 -16.30
N VAL A 186 -1.83 -2.95 -17.08
CA VAL A 186 -0.64 -3.67 -16.63
C VAL A 186 0.42 -2.63 -16.30
N GLY A 187 0.69 -2.42 -15.03
CA GLY A 187 1.78 -1.58 -14.57
C GLY A 187 3.08 -2.39 -14.59
N ALA A 188 3.92 -2.19 -15.60
CA ALA A 188 5.32 -2.56 -15.48
C ALA A 188 6.00 -1.49 -14.61
N PHE A 189 6.57 -1.91 -13.47
CA PHE A 189 7.44 -1.01 -12.72
C PHE A 189 8.77 -0.92 -13.45
N PRO A 190 9.20 0.27 -13.92
CA PRO A 190 10.48 0.41 -14.57
C PRO A 190 11.61 0.20 -13.55
N PHE A 191 12.67 -0.51 -13.97
CA PHE A 191 14.00 -0.61 -13.34
C PHE A 191 14.34 -1.78 -12.42
N THR A 192 13.60 -2.89 -12.42
CA THR A 192 14.13 -4.13 -11.85
C THR A 192 14.11 -5.25 -12.88
N THR A 193 15.15 -6.07 -12.93
CA THR A 193 15.26 -7.22 -13.84
C THR A 193 14.27 -8.34 -13.48
N LEU A 194 13.54 -8.20 -12.33
CA LEU A 194 12.57 -9.14 -11.79
C LEU A 194 11.47 -8.37 -11.03
N THR A 195 10.71 -7.54 -11.73
CA THR A 195 9.57 -6.81 -11.11
C THR A 195 8.32 -7.69 -11.09
N PRO A 196 7.59 -7.75 -9.96
CA PRO A 196 6.26 -8.35 -9.98
C PRO A 196 5.38 -7.58 -10.96
N GLN A 197 4.72 -8.30 -11.84
CA GLN A 197 3.69 -7.72 -12.67
C GLN A 197 2.39 -7.75 -11.88
N LEU A 198 1.71 -6.62 -11.84
CA LEU A 198 0.40 -6.50 -11.19
C LEU A 198 -0.67 -6.37 -12.26
N GLY A 199 -1.82 -6.95 -11.99
CA GLY A 199 -3.02 -6.80 -12.80
C GLY A 199 -4.23 -6.60 -11.89
N VAL A 200 -5.27 -6.00 -12.43
CA VAL A 200 -6.54 -5.81 -11.73
C VAL A 200 -7.56 -6.77 -12.32
N LEU A 201 -8.08 -7.67 -11.51
CA LEU A 201 -9.13 -8.59 -11.86
C LEU A 201 -10.48 -7.98 -11.50
N VAL A 202 -11.35 -7.87 -12.50
CA VAL A 202 -12.73 -7.43 -12.32
C VAL A 202 -13.63 -8.62 -12.60
N LEU A 203 -14.59 -8.89 -11.74
CA LEU A 203 -15.60 -9.90 -12.00
C LEU A 203 -16.51 -9.38 -13.12
N ALA A 204 -16.68 -10.16 -14.19
CA ALA A 204 -17.71 -9.87 -15.18
C ALA A 204 -19.07 -10.20 -14.56
N PRO A 205 -20.08 -9.28 -14.64
CA PRO A 205 -21.40 -9.59 -14.15
C PRO A 205 -21.96 -10.80 -14.91
N PRO A 206 -22.65 -11.73 -14.24
CA PRO A 206 -23.41 -12.76 -14.95
C PRO A 206 -24.48 -12.09 -15.81
N GLU A 207 -24.76 -12.67 -16.98
CA GLU A 207 -25.80 -12.16 -17.87
C GLU A 207 -27.13 -12.13 -17.12
N GLY A 208 -27.63 -10.94 -16.79
CA GLY A 208 -28.99 -10.72 -16.24
C GLY A 208 -29.10 -10.06 -14.86
N ASP A 209 -28.03 -9.83 -14.13
CA ASP A 209 -28.06 -9.18 -12.80
C ASP A 209 -27.18 -7.92 -12.74
N ASP A 210 -27.74 -6.78 -13.07
CA ASP A 210 -27.00 -5.51 -13.18
C ASP A 210 -26.82 -4.76 -11.84
N HIS A 211 -27.44 -5.16 -10.74
CA HIS A 211 -27.55 -4.28 -9.57
C HIS A 211 -26.63 -4.57 -8.39
N ASP A 212 -26.13 -5.78 -8.18
CA ASP A 212 -25.32 -6.12 -6.99
C ASP A 212 -23.80 -6.22 -7.27
N PHE A 213 -23.41 -6.31 -8.54
CA PHE A 213 -22.01 -6.48 -8.94
C PHE A 213 -21.18 -5.19 -8.98
N LEU A 214 -21.83 -4.02 -9.01
CA LEU A 214 -21.15 -2.71 -9.07
C LEU A 214 -20.46 -2.32 -7.74
N LEU A 215 -20.65 -3.09 -6.67
CA LEU A 215 -20.11 -2.81 -5.33
C LEU A 215 -18.89 -3.68 -4.95
N GLN A 216 -18.49 -4.64 -5.78
CA GLN A 216 -17.32 -5.46 -5.47
C GLN A 216 -16.03 -4.71 -5.85
N GLU A 217 -15.17 -4.52 -4.88
CA GLU A 217 -13.83 -3.93 -5.10
C GLU A 217 -13.00 -4.86 -5.99
N PRO A 218 -12.31 -4.36 -7.02
CA PRO A 218 -11.51 -5.17 -7.91
C PRO A 218 -10.33 -5.83 -7.15
N LEU A 219 -10.04 -7.09 -7.45
CA LEU A 219 -8.92 -7.81 -6.86
C LEU A 219 -7.61 -7.47 -7.56
N ILE A 220 -6.55 -7.31 -6.78
CA ILE A 220 -5.19 -7.09 -7.29
C ILE A 220 -4.48 -8.44 -7.39
N LEU A 221 -4.13 -8.84 -8.61
CA LEU A 221 -3.32 -10.01 -8.89
C LEU A 221 -1.85 -9.62 -9.01
N ALA A 222 -0.96 -10.37 -8.39
CA ALA A 222 0.48 -10.25 -8.60
C ALA A 222 1.06 -11.52 -9.19
N GLU A 223 1.85 -11.36 -10.27
CA GLU A 223 2.76 -12.42 -10.67
C GLU A 223 3.95 -12.43 -9.71
N ILE A 224 4.20 -13.57 -9.12
CA ILE A 224 5.38 -13.79 -8.31
C ILE A 224 6.40 -14.48 -9.19
N PRO A 225 7.53 -13.83 -9.50
CA PRO A 225 8.56 -14.42 -10.35
C PRO A 225 8.96 -15.79 -9.83
N GLY A 226 9.14 -16.73 -10.76
CA GLY A 226 9.26 -18.16 -10.47
C GLY A 226 10.16 -18.47 -9.28
N LEU A 227 9.65 -19.29 -8.40
CA LEU A 227 10.44 -19.93 -7.37
C LEU A 227 11.51 -20.74 -8.09
N ILE A 228 12.75 -20.25 -8.04
CA ILE A 228 13.89 -20.91 -8.65
C ILE A 228 14.37 -21.94 -7.64
N PRO A 229 14.52 -23.24 -8.01
CA PRO A 229 15.06 -24.25 -7.11
C PRO A 229 16.36 -23.75 -6.43
N GLY A 230 16.38 -23.74 -5.09
CA GLY A 230 17.52 -23.24 -4.32
C GLY A 230 17.50 -21.74 -4.00
N ALA A 231 16.42 -21.01 -4.23
CA ALA A 231 16.29 -19.59 -3.85
C ALA A 231 16.48 -19.36 -2.35
N HIS A 232 16.19 -20.36 -1.51
CA HIS A 232 16.43 -20.36 -0.05
C HIS A 232 17.93 -20.33 0.32
N LEU A 233 18.83 -20.69 -0.58
CA LEU A 233 20.29 -20.72 -0.34
C LEU A 233 20.98 -19.35 -0.47
N GLY A 234 20.24 -18.25 -0.52
CA GLY A 234 20.81 -16.88 -0.45
C GLY A 234 21.43 -16.37 -1.76
N LYS A 235 21.36 -17.10 -2.86
CA LYS A 235 21.82 -16.64 -4.17
C LYS A 235 20.78 -15.78 -4.87
N GLY A 236 20.56 -14.57 -4.38
CA GLY A 236 19.74 -13.55 -5.08
C GLY A 236 18.29 -13.46 -4.58
N LEU A 237 17.67 -12.37 -4.74
CA LEU A 237 16.25 -11.93 -4.75
C LEU A 237 15.18 -12.64 -3.86
N GLY A 238 15.41 -13.86 -3.35
CA GLY A 238 14.43 -14.71 -2.69
C GLY A 238 13.71 -14.08 -1.49
N HIS A 239 14.43 -13.58 -0.49
CA HIS A 239 13.84 -13.13 0.79
C HIS A 239 12.97 -11.87 0.70
N ARG A 240 13.24 -10.96 -0.24
CA ARG A 240 12.42 -9.74 -0.42
C ARG A 240 11.14 -10.01 -1.17
N PHE A 241 11.21 -10.91 -2.14
CA PHE A 241 10.10 -11.26 -3.01
C PHE A 241 9.03 -12.08 -2.28
N LEU A 242 9.48 -12.97 -1.43
CA LEU A 242 8.63 -13.89 -0.68
C LEU A 242 7.87 -13.19 0.46
N ARG A 243 8.33 -12.02 0.91
CA ARG A 243 7.53 -11.14 1.80
C ARG A 243 6.23 -10.65 1.15
N HIS A 244 6.19 -10.56 -0.17
CA HIS A 244 4.96 -10.20 -0.89
C HIS A 244 3.94 -11.34 -0.88
N LEU A 245 4.40 -12.61 -0.92
CA LEU A 245 3.55 -13.78 -0.77
C LEU A 245 2.86 -13.86 0.59
N GLN A 246 3.53 -13.45 1.65
CA GLN A 246 2.95 -13.49 3.00
C GLN A 246 1.69 -12.65 3.13
N ARG A 247 1.51 -11.63 2.28
CA ARG A 247 0.36 -10.72 2.32
C ARG A 247 -0.76 -11.05 1.34
N THR A 248 -0.52 -11.94 0.38
CA THR A 248 -1.61 -12.42 -0.48
C THR A 248 -2.58 -13.25 0.35
N ARG A 249 -3.86 -13.11 0.08
CA ARG A 249 -4.93 -13.85 0.76
C ARG A 249 -5.23 -15.18 0.08
N LEU A 250 -5.01 -15.24 -1.23
CA LEU A 250 -5.23 -16.41 -2.07
C LEU A 250 -4.00 -16.66 -2.96
N LEU A 251 -3.62 -17.90 -3.17
CA LEU A 251 -2.58 -18.30 -4.11
C LEU A 251 -3.17 -19.09 -5.28
N VAL A 252 -2.78 -18.75 -6.51
CA VAL A 252 -3.08 -19.55 -7.70
C VAL A 252 -1.79 -20.22 -8.14
N GLN A 253 -1.73 -21.54 -7.98
CA GLN A 253 -0.61 -22.37 -8.39
C GLN A 253 -0.73 -22.68 -9.88
N VAL A 254 0.13 -22.08 -10.70
CA VAL A 254 0.13 -22.25 -12.15
C VAL A 254 1.10 -23.36 -12.53
N ILE A 255 0.58 -24.42 -13.12
CA ILE A 255 1.32 -25.61 -13.54
C ILE A 255 1.26 -25.72 -15.07
N ASP A 256 2.41 -25.91 -15.68
CA ASP A 256 2.53 -26.19 -17.11
C ASP A 256 2.14 -27.63 -17.39
N LEU A 257 0.93 -27.83 -17.91
CA LEU A 257 0.42 -29.18 -18.16
C LEU A 257 1.13 -29.89 -19.31
N SER A 258 1.75 -29.14 -20.22
CA SER A 258 2.51 -29.72 -21.35
C SER A 258 3.83 -30.39 -20.92
N GLU A 259 4.34 -30.05 -19.75
CA GLU A 259 5.58 -30.63 -19.18
C GLU A 259 5.28 -31.68 -18.07
N VAL A 260 4.01 -31.94 -17.75
CA VAL A 260 3.63 -32.90 -16.72
C VAL A 260 3.77 -34.34 -17.26
N ASP A 261 4.53 -35.17 -16.53
CA ASP A 261 4.57 -36.61 -16.75
C ASP A 261 3.26 -37.26 -16.24
N PRO A 262 2.45 -37.87 -17.11
CA PRO A 262 1.21 -38.54 -16.69
C PRO A 262 1.40 -39.64 -15.65
N ALA A 263 2.61 -40.25 -15.58
CA ALA A 263 2.93 -41.26 -14.58
C ALA A 263 3.17 -40.65 -13.19
N ARG A 264 3.52 -39.36 -13.12
CA ARG A 264 3.75 -38.60 -11.88
C ARG A 264 3.08 -37.23 -11.93
N PRO A 265 1.78 -37.14 -12.09
CA PRO A 265 1.09 -35.89 -12.37
C PRO A 265 1.25 -34.84 -11.27
N LEU A 266 1.43 -35.25 -10.03
CA LEU A 266 1.55 -34.32 -8.88
C LEU A 266 2.99 -33.87 -8.57
N ALA A 267 4.01 -34.33 -9.31
CA ALA A 267 5.40 -33.95 -9.05
C ALA A 267 5.61 -32.42 -9.06
N PRO A 268 5.12 -31.63 -10.05
CA PRO A 268 5.29 -30.18 -10.04
C PRO A 268 4.62 -29.50 -8.85
N LEU A 269 3.49 -30.01 -8.37
CA LEU A 269 2.80 -29.50 -7.20
C LEU A 269 3.62 -29.75 -5.94
N GLN A 270 4.11 -30.97 -5.77
CA GLN A 270 4.93 -31.39 -4.63
C GLN A 270 6.23 -30.59 -4.55
N ASP A 271 6.88 -30.31 -5.67
CA ASP A 271 8.11 -29.53 -5.71
C ASP A 271 7.86 -28.07 -5.32
N LEU A 272 6.75 -27.48 -5.75
CA LEU A 272 6.34 -26.14 -5.33
C LEU A 272 6.02 -26.09 -3.83
N GLU A 273 5.39 -27.12 -3.29
CA GLU A 273 5.07 -27.20 -1.85
C GLU A 273 6.31 -27.37 -0.98
N LYS A 274 7.32 -28.13 -1.44
CA LYS A 274 8.63 -28.21 -0.76
C LYS A 274 9.30 -26.84 -0.70
N GLU A 275 9.21 -26.05 -1.77
CA GLU A 275 9.76 -24.70 -1.78
C GLU A 275 9.01 -23.76 -0.82
N PHE A 276 7.69 -23.83 -0.74
CA PHE A 276 6.89 -23.11 0.26
C PHE A 276 7.31 -23.48 1.67
N GLN A 277 7.41 -24.77 1.95
CA GLN A 277 7.80 -25.28 3.27
C GLN A 277 9.21 -24.83 3.67
N ALA A 278 10.14 -24.80 2.71
CA ALA A 278 11.51 -24.36 2.95
C ALA A 278 11.61 -22.84 3.20
N PHE A 279 10.68 -22.07 2.67
CA PHE A 279 10.69 -20.62 2.79
C PHE A 279 9.87 -20.11 3.99
N ASP A 280 8.59 -20.44 4.05
CA ASP A 280 7.64 -20.11 5.12
C ASP A 280 6.52 -21.14 5.17
N PRO A 281 6.53 -22.03 6.17
CA PRO A 281 5.48 -23.04 6.32
C PRO A 281 4.06 -22.50 6.33
N ASN A 282 3.85 -21.25 6.81
CA ASN A 282 2.52 -20.63 6.83
C ASN A 282 1.92 -20.41 5.43
N LEU A 283 2.74 -20.44 4.38
CA LEU A 283 2.24 -20.39 3.01
C LEU A 283 1.43 -21.64 2.63
N LEU A 284 1.67 -22.75 3.32
CA LEU A 284 0.92 -23.98 3.11
C LEU A 284 -0.50 -23.94 3.69
N ASP A 285 -0.76 -23.03 4.64
CA ASP A 285 -2.07 -22.86 5.28
C ASP A 285 -2.98 -21.91 4.49
N LYS A 286 -2.42 -21.20 3.51
CA LYS A 286 -3.21 -20.26 2.70
C LYS A 286 -4.17 -20.98 1.76
N PRO A 287 -5.35 -20.37 1.48
CA PRO A 287 -6.23 -20.80 0.41
C PRO A 287 -5.49 -20.91 -0.93
N ARG A 288 -5.70 -21.98 -1.66
CA ARG A 288 -4.97 -22.26 -2.91
C ARG A 288 -5.86 -22.84 -3.98
N LEU A 289 -5.77 -22.28 -5.19
CA LEU A 289 -6.33 -22.82 -6.42
C LEU A 289 -5.22 -23.37 -7.31
N ILE A 290 -5.54 -24.37 -8.13
CA ILE A 290 -4.60 -24.94 -9.09
C ILE A 290 -5.07 -24.60 -10.51
N ALA A 291 -4.25 -23.89 -11.28
CA ALA A 291 -4.46 -23.60 -12.68
C ALA A 291 -3.52 -24.47 -13.53
N LEU A 292 -4.07 -25.50 -14.16
CA LEU A 292 -3.37 -26.37 -15.12
C LEU A 292 -3.35 -25.66 -16.48
N ASN A 293 -2.26 -24.96 -16.77
CA ASN A 293 -2.12 -24.11 -17.95
C ASN A 293 -1.54 -24.85 -19.15
N LYS A 294 -1.65 -24.22 -20.33
CA LYS A 294 -1.16 -24.67 -21.63
C LYS A 294 -1.87 -25.93 -22.18
N ILE A 295 -3.16 -26.05 -21.91
CA ILE A 295 -3.96 -27.15 -22.45
C ILE A 295 -4.04 -27.16 -23.99
N ASP A 296 -3.73 -26.04 -24.61
CA ASP A 296 -3.61 -25.88 -26.07
C ASP A 296 -2.42 -26.64 -26.68
N LEU A 297 -1.43 -26.98 -25.87
CA LEU A 297 -0.24 -27.74 -26.29
C LEU A 297 -0.34 -29.25 -26.09
N LEU A 298 -1.44 -29.73 -25.48
CA LEU A 298 -1.59 -31.15 -25.19
C LEU A 298 -1.92 -31.94 -26.44
N SER A 299 -1.24 -33.08 -26.60
CA SER A 299 -1.60 -34.05 -27.62
C SER A 299 -2.99 -34.66 -27.38
N PRO A 300 -3.69 -35.15 -28.42
CA PRO A 300 -4.97 -35.82 -28.26
C PRO A 300 -4.89 -37.07 -27.38
N GLU A 301 -3.74 -37.70 -27.28
CA GLU A 301 -3.49 -38.95 -26.51
C GLU A 301 -3.18 -38.63 -25.03
N PHE A 302 -3.01 -37.36 -24.64
CA PHE A 302 -2.73 -37.03 -23.26
C PHE A 302 -3.89 -37.38 -22.35
N PRO A 303 -3.68 -38.13 -21.24
CA PRO A 303 -4.74 -38.64 -20.38
C PRO A 303 -5.32 -37.57 -19.46
N ARG A 304 -6.00 -36.57 -20.06
CA ARG A 304 -6.51 -35.37 -19.38
C ARG A 304 -7.35 -35.65 -18.14
N GLN A 305 -8.27 -36.62 -18.27
CA GLN A 305 -9.19 -36.98 -17.17
C GLN A 305 -8.44 -37.60 -15.99
N GLN A 306 -7.48 -38.48 -16.26
CA GLN A 306 -6.69 -39.14 -15.23
C GLN A 306 -5.82 -38.12 -14.47
N VAL A 307 -5.19 -37.19 -15.19
CA VAL A 307 -4.37 -36.12 -14.58
C VAL A 307 -5.26 -35.18 -13.78
N LEU A 308 -6.40 -34.76 -14.33
CA LEU A 308 -7.33 -33.87 -13.63
C LEU A 308 -7.83 -34.52 -12.33
N GLN A 309 -8.17 -35.82 -12.36
CA GLN A 309 -8.61 -36.57 -11.18
C GLN A 309 -7.52 -36.61 -10.10
N ALA A 310 -6.27 -36.86 -10.48
CA ALA A 310 -5.15 -36.85 -9.53
C ALA A 310 -4.98 -35.50 -8.80
N TYR A 311 -5.20 -34.40 -9.50
CA TYR A 311 -5.19 -33.06 -8.87
C TYR A 311 -6.45 -32.82 -8.02
N ALA A 312 -7.62 -33.25 -8.46
CA ALA A 312 -8.87 -33.15 -7.69
C ALA A 312 -8.79 -33.93 -6.36
N ASP A 313 -8.13 -35.09 -6.36
CA ASP A 313 -7.94 -35.94 -5.18
C ASP A 313 -7.08 -35.26 -4.09
N THR A 314 -6.37 -34.15 -4.42
CA THR A 314 -5.67 -33.30 -3.43
C THR A 314 -6.63 -32.48 -2.56
N GLY A 315 -7.94 -32.51 -2.85
CA GLY A 315 -8.96 -31.72 -2.15
C GLY A 315 -8.96 -30.21 -2.52
N ARG A 316 -8.19 -29.82 -3.54
CA ARG A 316 -8.11 -28.43 -4.00
C ARG A 316 -8.88 -28.25 -5.30
N GLN A 317 -9.48 -27.08 -5.45
CA GLN A 317 -10.13 -26.73 -6.71
C GLN A 317 -9.08 -26.59 -7.83
N CYS A 318 -9.28 -27.34 -8.90
CA CYS A 318 -8.36 -27.46 -10.01
C CYS A 318 -9.08 -27.11 -11.33
N LEU A 319 -8.49 -26.24 -12.14
CA LEU A 319 -9.04 -25.81 -13.41
C LEU A 319 -8.03 -25.95 -14.55
N MET A 320 -8.50 -26.46 -15.69
CA MET A 320 -7.72 -26.50 -16.93
C MET A 320 -7.89 -25.21 -17.70
N VAL A 321 -6.77 -24.58 -18.06
CA VAL A 321 -6.76 -23.27 -18.74
C VAL A 321 -5.74 -23.23 -19.86
N SER A 322 -5.97 -22.35 -20.82
CA SER A 322 -4.95 -21.86 -21.75
C SER A 322 -4.95 -20.36 -21.74
N ALA A 323 -3.91 -19.78 -21.16
CA ALA A 323 -3.71 -18.34 -21.17
C ALA A 323 -3.53 -17.79 -22.60
N LYS A 324 -2.99 -18.60 -23.50
CA LYS A 324 -2.75 -18.21 -24.91
C LYS A 324 -4.01 -18.31 -25.78
N ALA A 325 -4.77 -19.37 -25.61
CA ALA A 325 -5.99 -19.61 -26.38
C ALA A 325 -7.25 -19.00 -25.76
N GLY A 326 -7.18 -18.45 -24.55
CA GLY A 326 -8.32 -17.89 -23.84
C GLY A 326 -9.28 -18.92 -23.23
N LEU A 327 -8.88 -20.21 -23.17
CA LEU A 327 -9.74 -21.30 -22.72
C LEU A 327 -9.74 -21.39 -21.19
N GLY A 328 -10.93 -21.59 -20.58
CA GLY A 328 -11.11 -21.79 -19.15
C GLY A 328 -10.86 -20.56 -18.27
N LEU A 329 -10.59 -19.36 -18.84
CA LEU A 329 -10.26 -18.15 -18.08
C LEU A 329 -11.45 -17.61 -17.28
N GLU A 330 -12.67 -17.69 -17.82
CA GLU A 330 -13.88 -17.25 -17.10
C GLU A 330 -14.15 -18.14 -15.87
N ALA A 331 -13.99 -19.45 -16.02
CA ALA A 331 -14.13 -20.38 -14.92
C ALA A 331 -13.08 -20.13 -13.83
N LEU A 332 -11.82 -19.86 -14.23
CA LEU A 332 -10.75 -19.50 -13.29
C LEU A 332 -11.03 -18.16 -12.60
N ASN A 333 -11.49 -17.15 -13.35
CA ASN A 333 -11.86 -15.87 -12.76
C ASN A 333 -12.94 -16.03 -11.69
N ARG A 334 -14.02 -16.76 -12.01
CA ARG A 334 -15.10 -17.04 -11.07
C ARG A 334 -14.60 -17.79 -9.83
N ALA A 335 -13.78 -18.83 -10.02
CA ALA A 335 -13.22 -19.59 -8.91
C ALA A 335 -12.33 -18.74 -7.99
N ILE A 336 -11.54 -17.82 -8.55
CA ILE A 336 -10.74 -16.87 -7.76
C ILE A 336 -11.64 -16.00 -6.88
N TRP A 337 -12.74 -15.49 -7.43
CA TRP A 337 -13.69 -14.66 -6.69
C TRP A 337 -14.44 -15.44 -5.61
N GLU A 338 -14.91 -16.62 -5.92
CA GLU A 338 -15.62 -17.51 -4.98
C GLU A 338 -14.73 -17.86 -3.80
N GLU A 339 -13.49 -18.28 -4.07
CA GLU A 339 -12.55 -18.65 -3.03
C GLU A 339 -12.10 -17.43 -2.20
N PHE A 340 -11.84 -16.30 -2.84
CA PHE A 340 -11.50 -15.06 -2.15
C PHE A 340 -12.63 -14.58 -1.23
N SER A 341 -13.88 -14.68 -1.66
CA SER A 341 -15.06 -14.29 -0.88
C SER A 341 -15.29 -15.19 0.33
N ARG A 342 -15.01 -16.49 0.24
CA ARG A 342 -15.13 -17.44 1.37
C ARG A 342 -14.22 -17.06 2.53
N PHE A 343 -13.01 -16.60 2.25
CA PHE A 343 -12.01 -16.25 3.26
C PHE A 343 -11.99 -14.74 3.58
N GLY A 344 -12.69 -13.91 2.82
CA GLY A 344 -12.75 -12.46 3.00
C GLY A 344 -13.59 -11.99 4.18
N HIS A 345 -14.47 -12.83 4.71
CA HIS A 345 -15.34 -12.51 5.84
C HIS A 345 -14.74 -12.80 7.23
N ASP A 346 -13.64 -13.54 7.33
CA ASP A 346 -13.06 -13.92 8.62
C ASP A 346 -12.15 -12.86 9.27
N ASP A 347 -11.66 -11.88 8.52
CA ASP A 347 -10.75 -10.84 9.07
C ASP A 347 -11.47 -9.67 9.77
N GLY A 348 -12.80 -9.70 9.88
CA GLY A 348 -13.62 -8.63 10.48
C GLY A 348 -13.88 -8.74 11.99
N ALA A 349 -13.43 -9.80 12.67
CA ALA A 349 -13.78 -10.09 14.06
C ALA A 349 -12.60 -10.20 15.02
N THR A 350 -11.60 -9.33 14.91
CA THR A 350 -10.73 -9.06 16.06
C THR A 350 -11.17 -7.77 16.71
N ALA A 351 -12.06 -7.93 17.70
CA ALA A 351 -12.47 -6.91 18.63
C ALA A 351 -11.23 -6.26 19.25
N ILE A 352 -11.20 -4.94 19.22
CA ILE A 352 -10.29 -4.11 20.00
C ILE A 352 -10.68 -4.33 21.46
N PRO A 353 -9.80 -4.80 22.36
CA PRO A 353 -10.07 -4.74 23.80
C PRO A 353 -9.98 -3.28 24.24
N GLU A 354 -10.95 -2.87 25.04
CA GLU A 354 -11.09 -1.56 25.70
C GLU A 354 -9.84 -1.11 26.47
#